data_e27a217fd7665a73fbaf8195cca63d7f
#
_entry.id   e27a217fd7665a73fbaf8195cca63d7f
#
_cell.length_a   1.000
_cell.length_b   1.000
_cell.length_c   1.000
_cell.angle_alpha   90.00
_cell.angle_beta   90.00
_cell.angle_gamma   90.00
#
_symmetry.space_group_name_H-M   'P 1'
#
loop_
_entity.id
_entity.type
_entity.pdbx_description
1 polymer ?
#
loop_
_entity_poly.entity_id
_entity_poly.type
_entity_poly.pdbx_seq_one_letter_code
_entity_poly.pdbx_strand_id
1 'polypeptide(L)'
;YDIIGMSYYPYWLEGKPGYTLSIDDLGNNMNDMVSRYHKDVMVVEVGGEDTKVQNTYDMLKAVISKVTEVPSNKGKGVFYWEPQGARSWSKYALSCWGDNGRPTQALDAFK
;
A
#
# COMPACT_ATOMS: atom_id res chain seq x y z
N TYR A 1 -18.87 -10.35 -8.23
CA TYR A 1 -17.58 -9.63 -8.28
C TYR A 1 -16.46 -10.54 -8.72
N ASP A 2 -15.40 -9.98 -9.30
CA ASP A 2 -14.28 -10.75 -9.87
C ASP A 2 -13.00 -10.62 -9.06
N ILE A 3 -12.78 -9.46 -8.42
CA ILE A 3 -11.59 -9.16 -7.63
C ILE A 3 -12.01 -8.52 -6.30
N ILE A 4 -11.35 -8.91 -5.21
CA ILE A 4 -11.53 -8.30 -3.90
C ILE A 4 -10.44 -7.25 -3.71
N GLY A 5 -10.85 -5.99 -3.53
CA GLY A 5 -9.93 -4.88 -3.26
C GLY A 5 -9.79 -4.62 -1.77
N MET A 6 -8.56 -4.35 -1.34
CA MET A 6 -8.25 -4.03 0.05
C MET A 6 -7.53 -2.69 0.13
N SER A 7 -7.84 -1.88 1.14
CA SER A 7 -7.12 -0.65 1.44
C SER A 7 -6.16 -0.89 2.60
N TYR A 8 -4.94 -0.34 2.48
CA TYR A 8 -3.93 -0.49 3.52
C TYR A 8 -3.25 0.83 3.82
N TYR A 9 -3.53 1.37 5.02
CA TYR A 9 -2.95 2.61 5.51
C TYR A 9 -2.43 2.40 6.94
N PRO A 10 -1.17 1.97 7.12
CA PRO A 10 -0.62 1.75 8.46
C PRO A 10 -0.73 2.99 9.35
N TYR A 11 -0.59 4.18 8.75
CA TYR A 11 -0.70 5.46 9.46
C TYR A 11 -1.98 5.59 10.29
N TRP A 12 -3.10 5.04 9.80
CA TRP A 12 -4.40 5.13 10.46
C TRP A 12 -4.69 3.99 11.44
N LEU A 13 -3.80 3.00 11.53
CA LEU A 13 -4.05 1.85 12.41
C LEU A 13 -3.71 2.21 13.85
N GLU A 14 -4.74 2.30 14.68
CA GLU A 14 -4.58 2.58 16.09
C GLU A 14 -3.72 1.50 16.76
N GLY A 15 -2.73 1.95 17.53
CA GLY A 15 -1.77 1.06 18.19
C GLY A 15 -0.76 0.38 17.27
N LYS A 16 -0.88 0.54 15.95
CA LYS A 16 0.02 -0.07 14.97
C LYS A 16 0.40 0.90 13.85
N PRO A 17 0.96 2.09 14.17
CA PRO A 17 1.24 3.11 13.15
C PRO A 17 2.39 2.76 12.20
N GLY A 18 3.30 1.86 12.60
CA GLY A 18 4.38 1.38 11.75
C GLY A 18 3.93 0.18 10.91
N TYR A 19 4.25 0.18 9.61
CA TYR A 19 3.83 -0.91 8.72
C TYR A 19 4.35 -2.28 9.18
N THR A 20 5.52 -2.34 9.83
CA THR A 20 6.10 -3.60 10.32
C THR A 20 5.22 -4.30 11.34
N LEU A 21 4.32 -3.57 12.03
CA LEU A 21 3.40 -4.12 13.02
C LEU A 21 2.13 -4.69 12.41
N SER A 22 1.85 -4.43 11.14
CA SER A 22 0.58 -4.81 10.48
C SER A 22 0.75 -5.50 9.13
N ILE A 23 1.95 -5.50 8.56
CA ILE A 23 2.16 -6.05 7.22
C ILE A 23 1.83 -7.55 7.12
N ASP A 24 2.09 -8.30 8.17
CA ASP A 24 1.74 -9.73 8.19
C ASP A 24 0.23 -9.92 8.27
N ASP A 25 -0.48 -9.05 8.97
CA ASP A 25 -1.95 -9.07 9.00
C ASP A 25 -2.52 -8.85 7.60
N LEU A 26 -1.94 -7.93 6.81
CA LEU A 26 -2.35 -7.72 5.43
C LEU A 26 -2.18 -9.00 4.60
N GLY A 27 -1.02 -9.65 4.68
CA GLY A 27 -0.76 -10.89 3.97
C GLY A 27 -1.73 -12.00 4.38
N ASN A 28 -1.95 -12.16 5.67
CA ASN A 28 -2.87 -13.17 6.21
C ASN A 28 -4.30 -12.91 5.76
N ASN A 29 -4.74 -11.67 5.74
CA ASN A 29 -6.09 -11.29 5.29
C ASN A 29 -6.27 -11.58 3.80
N MET A 30 -5.29 -11.27 2.96
CA MET A 30 -5.36 -11.60 1.53
C MET A 30 -5.45 -13.11 1.31
N ASN A 31 -4.63 -13.89 2.02
CA ASN A 31 -4.65 -15.35 1.93
C ASN A 31 -5.99 -15.93 2.39
N ASP A 32 -6.56 -15.39 3.47
CA ASP A 32 -7.86 -15.81 3.98
C ASP A 32 -8.98 -15.50 2.97
N MET A 33 -8.96 -14.32 2.36
CA MET A 33 -9.94 -13.95 1.34
C MET A 33 -9.89 -14.87 0.12
N VAL A 34 -8.69 -15.20 -0.35
CA VAL A 34 -8.52 -16.16 -1.46
C VAL A 34 -9.04 -17.54 -1.07
N SER A 35 -8.73 -18.00 0.15
CA SER A 35 -9.17 -19.29 0.63
C SER A 35 -10.70 -19.41 0.74
N ARG A 36 -11.34 -18.35 1.24
CA ARG A 36 -12.79 -18.35 1.47
C ARG A 36 -13.59 -18.14 0.19
N TYR A 37 -13.17 -17.24 -0.66
CA TYR A 37 -14.00 -16.74 -1.77
C TYR A 37 -13.52 -17.22 -3.14
N HIS A 38 -12.33 -17.80 -3.23
CA HIS A 38 -11.71 -18.27 -4.47
C HIS A 38 -11.65 -17.21 -5.55
N LYS A 39 -11.41 -15.95 -5.14
CA LYS A 39 -11.29 -14.80 -6.02
C LYS A 39 -9.88 -14.23 -5.98
N ASP A 40 -9.54 -13.48 -7.00
CA ASP A 40 -8.33 -12.68 -7.01
C ASP A 40 -8.42 -11.57 -5.97
N VAL A 41 -7.29 -11.12 -5.45
CA VAL A 41 -7.20 -10.03 -4.50
C VAL A 41 -6.19 -8.99 -4.99
N MET A 42 -6.36 -7.74 -4.58
CA MET A 42 -5.37 -6.70 -4.82
C MET A 42 -5.47 -5.63 -3.75
N VAL A 43 -4.39 -4.89 -3.56
CA VAL A 43 -4.39 -3.69 -2.74
C VAL A 43 -4.77 -2.53 -3.66
N VAL A 44 -5.99 -2.02 -3.51
CA VAL A 44 -6.53 -0.96 -4.38
C VAL A 44 -6.25 0.43 -3.85
N GLU A 45 -5.81 0.53 -2.59
CA GLU A 45 -5.39 1.78 -1.97
C GLU A 45 -4.25 1.50 -1.01
N VAL A 46 -3.19 2.28 -1.10
CA VAL A 46 -2.09 2.29 -0.14
C VAL A 46 -1.53 3.71 -0.06
N GLY A 47 -1.03 4.10 1.09
CA GLY A 47 -0.36 5.37 1.27
C GLY A 47 0.53 5.37 2.50
N GLY A 48 1.61 6.15 2.45
CA GLY A 48 2.54 6.38 3.54
C GLY A 48 2.90 7.85 3.63
N GLU A 49 3.46 8.26 4.76
CA GLU A 49 3.75 9.69 5.00
C GLU A 49 4.74 10.25 3.98
N ASP A 50 4.37 11.37 3.39
CA ASP A 50 5.15 12.07 2.35
C ASP A 50 6.52 12.55 2.85
N THR A 51 6.64 12.84 4.14
CA THR A 51 7.89 13.27 4.77
C THR A 51 8.79 12.10 5.19
N LYS A 52 8.29 10.88 5.19
CA LYS A 52 9.05 9.68 5.56
C LYS A 52 9.28 8.81 4.32
N VAL A 53 10.03 9.36 3.37
CA VAL A 53 10.19 8.79 2.02
C VAL A 53 10.75 7.37 2.07
N GLN A 54 11.81 7.12 2.84
CA GLN A 54 12.42 5.79 2.93
C GLN A 54 11.45 4.79 3.57
N ASN A 55 10.77 5.19 4.64
CA ASN A 55 9.79 4.32 5.29
C ASN A 55 8.63 3.97 4.34
N THR A 56 8.16 4.95 3.56
CA THR A 56 7.11 4.71 2.58
C THR A 56 7.59 3.80 1.45
N TYR A 57 8.83 3.98 0.97
CA TYR A 57 9.45 3.07 0.01
C TYR A 57 9.47 1.63 0.55
N ASP A 58 9.97 1.44 1.77
CA ASP A 58 10.09 0.12 2.39
C ASP A 58 8.72 -0.53 2.59
N MET A 59 7.74 0.25 3.02
CA MET A 59 6.35 -0.18 3.16
C MET A 59 5.77 -0.65 1.82
N LEU A 60 5.96 0.12 0.76
CA LEU A 60 5.47 -0.24 -0.59
C LEU A 60 6.13 -1.52 -1.09
N LYS A 61 7.44 -1.69 -0.90
CA LYS A 61 8.13 -2.93 -1.26
C LYS A 61 7.55 -4.13 -0.50
N ALA A 62 7.27 -3.95 0.79
CA ALA A 62 6.68 -5.00 1.61
C ALA A 62 5.25 -5.35 1.15
N VAL A 63 4.43 -4.36 0.81
CA VAL A 63 3.06 -4.57 0.29
C VAL A 63 3.10 -5.33 -1.04
N ILE A 64 3.96 -4.89 -1.97
CA ILE A 64 4.13 -5.57 -3.28
C ILE A 64 4.55 -7.03 -3.07
N SER A 65 5.48 -7.27 -2.15
CA SER A 65 5.93 -8.61 -1.81
C SER A 65 4.77 -9.49 -1.30
N LYS A 66 3.97 -8.97 -0.36
CA LYS A 66 2.81 -9.70 0.17
C LYS A 66 1.78 -10.04 -0.92
N VAL A 67 1.52 -9.11 -1.84
CA VAL A 67 0.63 -9.36 -2.97
C VAL A 67 1.20 -10.44 -3.90
N THR A 68 2.49 -10.36 -4.19
CA THR A 68 3.19 -11.35 -5.05
C THR A 68 3.18 -12.76 -4.44
N GLU A 69 3.25 -12.85 -3.11
CA GLU A 69 3.28 -14.11 -2.38
C GLU A 69 1.91 -14.78 -2.24
N VAL A 70 0.82 -14.12 -2.62
CA VAL A 70 -0.52 -14.71 -2.55
C VAL A 70 -0.59 -15.98 -3.40
N PRO A 71 -1.06 -17.12 -2.84
CA PRO A 71 -1.05 -18.39 -3.54
C PRO A 71 -1.81 -18.39 -4.87
N SER A 72 -1.42 -19.28 -5.77
CA SER A 72 -2.09 -19.52 -7.05
C SER A 72 -2.12 -18.29 -7.96
N ASN A 73 -1.13 -17.41 -7.82
CA ASN A 73 -1.04 -16.18 -8.59
C ASN A 73 -2.31 -15.31 -8.51
N LYS A 74 -2.96 -15.30 -7.36
CA LYS A 74 -4.22 -14.59 -7.15
C LYS A 74 -4.03 -13.16 -6.63
N GLY A 75 -2.83 -12.77 -6.22
CA GLY A 75 -2.50 -11.38 -5.92
C GLY A 75 -2.23 -10.61 -7.22
N LYS A 76 -3.04 -9.60 -7.53
CA LYS A 76 -3.02 -8.98 -8.87
C LYS A 76 -2.31 -7.63 -8.97
N GLY A 77 -2.13 -6.94 -7.85
CA GLY A 77 -1.39 -5.69 -7.92
C GLY A 77 -1.64 -4.76 -6.75
N VAL A 78 -1.02 -3.59 -6.86
CA VAL A 78 -1.07 -2.54 -5.84
C VAL A 78 -1.29 -1.20 -6.54
N PHE A 79 -2.30 -0.44 -6.09
CA PHE A 79 -2.51 0.95 -6.51
C PHE A 79 -2.24 1.90 -5.34
N TYR A 80 -1.45 2.93 -5.61
CA TYR A 80 -1.22 4.00 -4.65
C TYR A 80 -2.38 5.00 -4.72
N TRP A 81 -2.92 5.40 -3.56
CA TRP A 81 -4.02 6.37 -3.51
C TRP A 81 -3.48 7.80 -3.52
N GLU A 82 -3.90 8.60 -4.50
CA GLU A 82 -3.51 10.00 -4.67
C GLU A 82 -1.99 10.23 -4.58
N PRO A 83 -1.17 9.58 -5.41
CA PRO A 83 0.28 9.73 -5.30
C PRO A 83 0.76 11.16 -5.51
N GLN A 84 0.01 11.98 -6.27
CA GLN A 84 0.38 13.35 -6.65
C GLN A 84 -0.15 14.42 -5.69
N GLY A 85 -0.76 14.05 -4.58
CA GLY A 85 -1.36 14.97 -3.65
C GLY A 85 -0.36 15.61 -2.70
N ALA A 86 0.48 16.52 -3.16
CA ALA A 86 1.44 17.18 -2.28
C ALA A 86 0.73 18.04 -1.22
N ARG A 87 1.30 18.08 -0.04
CA ARG A 87 0.73 18.70 1.15
C ARG A 87 0.41 20.19 0.96
N SER A 88 1.23 20.89 0.19
CA SER A 88 1.08 22.35 -0.03
C SER A 88 -0.19 22.72 -0.79
N TRP A 89 -0.67 21.86 -1.68
CA TRP A 89 -1.90 22.18 -2.45
C TRP A 89 -3.09 21.26 -2.13
N SER A 90 -2.88 19.99 -1.82
CA SER A 90 -3.99 19.07 -1.55
C SER A 90 -4.25 18.88 -0.07
N LYS A 91 -3.32 19.28 0.80
CA LYS A 91 -3.32 19.00 2.24
C LYS A 91 -3.21 17.50 2.57
N TYR A 92 -2.94 16.66 1.56
CA TYR A 92 -2.85 15.22 1.75
C TYR A 92 -1.44 14.82 2.17
N ALA A 93 -1.31 14.25 3.36
CA ALA A 93 -0.03 13.91 3.98
C ALA A 93 0.53 12.54 3.59
N LEU A 94 -0.25 11.72 2.90
CA LEU A 94 0.13 10.34 2.58
C LEU A 94 0.42 10.16 1.09
N SER A 95 0.81 11.23 0.40
CA SER A 95 1.18 11.20 -1.02
C SER A 95 2.62 10.75 -1.23
N CYS A 96 2.99 10.54 -2.49
CA CYS A 96 4.37 10.30 -2.90
C CYS A 96 4.94 11.48 -3.70
N TRP A 97 4.51 12.70 -3.38
CA TRP A 97 4.85 13.90 -4.16
C TRP A 97 5.40 14.98 -3.23
N GLY A 98 6.48 15.60 -3.64
CA GLY A 98 7.08 16.70 -2.89
C GLY A 98 6.47 18.05 -3.24
N ASP A 99 6.62 19.04 -2.36
CA ASP A 99 6.17 20.40 -2.59
C ASP A 99 6.92 21.10 -3.74
N ASN A 100 8.03 20.52 -4.21
CA ASN A 100 8.76 20.96 -5.39
C ASN A 100 8.09 20.53 -6.72
N GLY A 101 6.91 19.90 -6.66
CA GLY A 101 6.18 19.46 -7.85
C GLY A 101 6.71 18.16 -8.47
N ARG A 102 7.52 17.40 -7.74
CA ARG A 102 8.15 16.18 -8.25
C ARG A 102 7.80 14.96 -7.38
N PRO A 103 7.76 13.76 -7.98
CA PRO A 103 7.59 12.54 -7.20
C PRO A 103 8.77 12.33 -6.26
N THR A 104 8.49 11.71 -5.11
CA THR A 104 9.54 11.28 -4.19
C THR A 104 10.08 9.91 -4.62
N GLN A 105 11.23 9.55 -4.06
CA GLN A 105 11.84 8.23 -4.31
C GLN A 105 10.97 7.05 -3.81
N ALA A 106 9.94 7.31 -3.01
CA ALA A 106 9.04 6.24 -2.58
C ALA A 106 8.38 5.53 -3.77
N LEU A 107 8.08 6.26 -4.86
CA LEU A 107 7.50 5.66 -6.07
C LEU A 107 8.45 4.72 -6.80
N ASP A 108 9.75 4.75 -6.52
CA ASP A 108 10.71 3.80 -7.09
C ASP A 108 10.44 2.35 -6.64
N ALA A 109 9.64 2.16 -5.59
CA ALA A 109 9.22 0.83 -5.17
C ALA A 109 8.43 0.07 -6.25
N PHE A 110 7.82 0.79 -7.21
CA PHE A 110 7.06 0.18 -8.31
C PHE A 110 7.93 -0.16 -9.54
N LYS A 111 9.20 0.15 -9.53
CA LYS A 111 10.11 -0.17 -10.64
C LYS A 111 10.52 -1.63 -10.67
#